data_4ac4693537863b71ab45165cd11966ba
#
_entry.id   4ac4693537863b71ab45165cd11966ba
#
_cell.length_a   1.000
_cell.length_b   1.000
_cell.length_c   1.000
_cell.angle_alpha   90.00
_cell.angle_beta   90.00
_cell.angle_gamma   90.00
#
_symmetry.space_group_name_H-M   'P 1'
#
loop_
_entity.id
_entity.type
_entity.pdbx_description
1 polymer ?
#
loop_
_entity_poly.entity_id
_entity_poly.type
_entity_poly.pdbx_seq_one_letter_code
_entity_poly.pdbx_strand_id
1 'polypeptide(L)'
;NRTNSETCSTLLKYDSIHGKFKADISFNEKNLIINNSRISFGQETDLNKIDWKKYGVDYVFECTGKFNSKDKLQPHLNNGAKKVIVSAPCKNADKTIVFGVNESELKKEDKIVSAASCTTNCLAHVAHILNENFEIEKGFMTTIHAFTSDQRILDNSHKDPRRARSASQSIVPTS
;
A
#
# COMPACT_ATOMS: atom_id res chain seq x y z
N ASN A 1 -13.99 1.34 0.71
CA ASN A 1 -13.87 -0.01 0.17
C ASN A 1 -14.66 -0.18 -1.12
N ARG A 2 -14.26 -1.09 -2.00
CA ARG A 2 -14.97 -1.39 -3.26
C ARG A 2 -15.92 -2.57 -3.13
N THR A 3 -15.83 -3.33 -2.07
CA THR A 3 -16.61 -4.53 -1.82
C THR A 3 -17.41 -4.38 -0.53
N ASN A 4 -18.37 -5.24 -0.31
CA ASN A 4 -19.18 -5.24 0.90
C ASN A 4 -18.43 -5.81 2.11
N SER A 5 -19.03 -5.67 3.28
CA SER A 5 -18.45 -6.14 4.55
C SER A 5 -18.30 -7.67 4.62
N GLU A 6 -19.21 -8.41 3.99
CA GLU A 6 -19.16 -9.88 3.91
C GLU A 6 -17.90 -10.36 3.19
N THR A 7 -17.68 -9.85 1.96
CA THR A 7 -16.48 -10.18 1.18
C THR A 7 -15.21 -9.73 1.90
N CYS A 8 -15.22 -8.54 2.53
CA CYS A 8 -14.07 -8.08 3.33
C CYS A 8 -13.80 -9.01 4.51
N SER A 9 -14.83 -9.48 5.21
CA SER A 9 -14.67 -10.42 6.32
C SER A 9 -14.07 -11.75 5.87
N THR A 10 -14.50 -12.26 4.71
CA THR A 10 -13.98 -13.49 4.12
C THR A 10 -12.50 -13.34 3.72
N LEU A 11 -12.16 -12.23 3.02
CA LEU A 11 -10.78 -11.94 2.63
C LEU A 11 -9.86 -11.68 3.82
N LEU A 12 -10.38 -11.13 4.91
CA LEU A 12 -9.63 -10.98 6.15
C LEU A 12 -9.41 -12.32 6.86
N LYS A 13 -10.41 -13.20 6.84
CA LYS A 13 -10.37 -14.50 7.50
C LYS A 13 -9.45 -15.51 6.81
N TYR A 14 -9.36 -15.44 5.48
CA TYR A 14 -8.62 -16.40 4.68
C TYR A 14 -7.68 -15.69 3.73
N ASP A 15 -6.37 -15.89 3.91
CA ASP A 15 -5.33 -15.42 3.02
C ASP A 15 -4.65 -16.61 2.34
N SER A 16 -4.43 -16.52 1.04
CA SER A 16 -3.87 -17.62 0.24
C SER A 16 -2.40 -17.93 0.61
N ILE A 17 -1.67 -16.97 1.16
CA ILE A 17 -0.26 -17.10 1.54
C ILE A 17 -0.12 -17.30 3.04
N HIS A 18 -0.77 -16.45 3.84
CA HIS A 18 -0.65 -16.47 5.31
C HIS A 18 -1.62 -17.42 5.99
N GLY A 19 -2.59 -17.97 5.24
CA GLY A 19 -3.56 -18.92 5.75
C GLY A 19 -4.70 -18.27 6.52
N LYS A 20 -5.25 -18.97 7.47
CA LYS A 20 -6.41 -18.53 8.24
C LYS A 20 -6.00 -17.58 9.36
N PHE A 21 -6.60 -16.40 9.40
CA PHE A 21 -6.45 -15.47 10.51
C PHE A 21 -7.09 -16.03 11.79
N LYS A 22 -6.30 -16.13 12.85
CA LYS A 22 -6.73 -16.72 14.13
C LYS A 22 -7.48 -15.70 14.99
N ALA A 23 -8.67 -15.31 14.53
CA ALA A 23 -9.56 -14.40 15.24
C ALA A 23 -11.02 -14.74 14.93
N ASP A 24 -11.92 -14.36 15.84
CA ASP A 24 -13.35 -14.39 15.59
C ASP A 24 -13.72 -13.17 14.74
N ILE A 25 -14.24 -13.41 13.54
CA ILE A 25 -14.61 -12.37 12.58
C ILE A 25 -16.09 -12.49 12.26
N SER A 26 -16.80 -11.43 12.53
CA SER A 26 -18.20 -11.23 12.10
C SER A 26 -18.38 -9.86 11.46
N PHE A 27 -19.52 -9.64 10.85
CA PHE A 27 -19.80 -8.39 10.14
C PHE A 27 -21.30 -8.04 10.18
N ASN A 28 -21.58 -6.79 9.94
CA ASN A 28 -22.88 -6.28 9.50
C ASN A 28 -22.66 -5.21 8.42
N GLU A 29 -23.69 -4.60 7.91
CA GLU A 29 -23.59 -3.62 6.81
C GLU A 29 -22.64 -2.45 7.10
N LYS A 30 -22.47 -2.07 8.36
CA LYS A 30 -21.71 -0.88 8.76
C LYS A 30 -20.42 -1.18 9.52
N ASN A 31 -20.17 -2.44 9.87
CA ASN A 31 -19.02 -2.79 10.69
C ASN A 31 -18.44 -4.15 10.33
N LEU A 32 -17.13 -4.26 10.51
CA LEU A 32 -16.43 -5.52 10.77
C LEU A 32 -16.20 -5.63 12.29
N ILE A 33 -16.32 -6.83 12.83
CA ILE A 33 -16.12 -7.10 14.25
C ILE A 33 -15.05 -8.18 14.37
N ILE A 34 -13.95 -7.85 15.03
CA ILE A 34 -12.79 -8.74 15.20
C ILE A 34 -12.54 -8.87 16.69
N ASN A 35 -12.67 -10.09 17.25
CA ASN A 35 -12.49 -10.35 18.67
C ASN A 35 -13.18 -9.30 19.56
N ASN A 36 -14.46 -9.04 19.33
CA ASN A 36 -15.26 -8.01 20.01
C ASN A 36 -14.91 -6.53 19.70
N SER A 37 -13.83 -6.26 18.97
CA SER A 37 -13.49 -4.91 18.51
C SER A 37 -14.30 -4.55 17.28
N ARG A 38 -15.05 -3.45 17.36
CA ARG A 38 -15.88 -2.97 16.26
C ARG A 38 -15.09 -1.98 15.39
N ILE A 39 -15.04 -2.25 14.09
CA ILE A 39 -14.38 -1.43 13.08
C ILE A 39 -15.46 -0.91 12.13
N SER A 40 -15.60 0.41 12.02
CA SER A 40 -16.53 1.03 11.08
C SER A 40 -16.16 0.68 9.63
N PHE A 41 -17.17 0.30 8.85
CA PHE A 41 -17.02 -0.10 7.47
C PHE A 41 -17.75 0.87 6.55
N GLY A 42 -17.10 1.28 5.46
CA GLY A 42 -17.67 2.16 4.45
C GLY A 42 -17.22 1.81 3.04
N GLN A 43 -18.04 2.14 2.04
CA GLN A 43 -17.83 1.84 0.63
C GLN A 43 -17.68 3.10 -0.24
N GLU A 44 -17.33 4.24 0.34
CA GLU A 44 -17.12 5.47 -0.43
C GLU A 44 -15.86 5.39 -1.28
N THR A 45 -15.98 5.73 -2.55
CA THR A 45 -14.87 5.75 -3.52
C THR A 45 -14.42 7.16 -3.91
N ASP A 46 -15.25 8.15 -3.63
CA ASP A 46 -14.92 9.57 -3.81
C ASP A 46 -14.30 10.10 -2.52
N LEU A 47 -13.01 10.37 -2.53
CA LEU A 47 -12.29 10.84 -1.36
C LEU A 47 -12.86 12.14 -0.77
N ASN A 48 -13.47 12.98 -1.60
CA ASN A 48 -14.06 14.24 -1.14
C ASN A 48 -15.32 14.04 -0.27
N LYS A 49 -15.92 12.86 -0.32
CA LYS A 49 -17.12 12.52 0.46
C LYS A 49 -16.82 11.79 1.76
N ILE A 50 -15.56 11.45 2.01
CA ILE A 50 -15.16 10.75 3.24
C ILE A 50 -14.90 11.80 4.33
N ASP A 51 -15.66 11.79 5.39
CA ASP A 51 -15.50 12.69 6.54
C ASP A 51 -14.67 12.00 7.65
N TRP A 52 -13.35 12.12 7.57
CA TRP A 52 -12.43 11.55 8.57
C TRP A 52 -12.60 12.20 9.94
N LYS A 53 -12.95 13.48 9.98
CA LYS A 53 -13.17 14.22 11.23
C LYS A 53 -14.32 13.63 12.04
N LYS A 54 -15.41 13.24 11.37
CA LYS A 54 -16.57 12.58 11.98
C LYS A 54 -16.20 11.28 12.69
N TYR A 55 -15.22 10.56 12.15
CA TYR A 55 -14.75 9.29 12.71
C TYR A 55 -13.55 9.43 13.66
N GLY A 56 -13.07 10.65 13.92
CA GLY A 56 -11.90 10.90 14.77
C GLY A 56 -10.60 10.29 14.22
N VAL A 57 -10.46 10.18 12.90
CA VAL A 57 -9.32 9.54 12.25
C VAL A 57 -8.14 10.50 12.17
N ASP A 58 -7.03 10.13 12.77
CA ASP A 58 -5.78 10.88 12.70
C ASP A 58 -4.91 10.46 11.51
N TYR A 59 -4.83 9.16 11.23
CA TYR A 59 -3.98 8.59 10.19
C TYR A 59 -4.80 7.82 9.16
N VAL A 60 -4.55 8.10 7.88
CA VAL A 60 -5.12 7.33 6.77
C VAL A 60 -4.02 6.50 6.12
N PHE A 61 -4.22 5.20 6.03
CA PHE A 61 -3.39 4.31 5.22
C PHE A 61 -4.02 4.18 3.84
N GLU A 62 -3.40 4.80 2.83
CA GLU A 62 -3.82 4.69 1.44
C GLU A 62 -3.21 3.43 0.80
N CYS A 63 -4.01 2.38 0.72
CA CYS A 63 -3.61 1.06 0.23
C CYS A 63 -4.35 0.63 -1.04
N THR A 64 -5.03 1.56 -1.73
CA THR A 64 -5.85 1.23 -2.91
C THR A 64 -5.02 1.06 -4.18
N GLY A 65 -3.80 1.59 -4.21
CA GLY A 65 -2.94 1.64 -5.40
C GLY A 65 -3.41 2.63 -6.48
N LYS A 66 -4.47 3.42 -6.22
CA LYS A 66 -5.03 4.37 -7.19
C LYS A 66 -4.54 5.80 -7.00
N PHE A 67 -4.30 6.19 -5.77
CA PHE A 67 -3.95 7.55 -5.39
C PHE A 67 -2.46 7.58 -4.98
N ASN A 68 -1.61 7.82 -5.98
CA ASN A 68 -0.15 7.72 -5.87
C ASN A 68 0.56 9.06 -6.15
N SER A 69 -0.10 10.17 -5.86
CA SER A 69 0.51 11.51 -5.90
C SER A 69 -0.08 12.40 -4.81
N LYS A 70 0.71 13.34 -4.33
CA LYS A 70 0.34 14.27 -3.25
C LYS A 70 -0.99 14.98 -3.54
N ASP A 71 -1.18 15.47 -4.76
CA ASP A 71 -2.39 16.20 -5.15
C ASP A 71 -3.66 15.34 -5.05
N LYS A 72 -3.56 14.07 -5.46
CA LYS A 72 -4.69 13.13 -5.37
C LYS A 72 -5.03 12.73 -3.93
N LEU A 73 -4.12 12.92 -2.98
CA LEU A 73 -4.26 12.56 -1.58
C LEU A 73 -4.71 13.73 -0.71
N GLN A 74 -4.62 14.96 -1.24
CA GLN A 74 -5.01 16.16 -0.51
C GLN A 74 -6.44 16.10 0.08
N PRO A 75 -7.45 15.49 -0.58
CA PRO A 75 -8.78 15.34 -0.01
C PRO A 75 -8.81 14.64 1.36
N HIS A 76 -7.92 13.68 1.62
CA HIS A 76 -7.86 13.06 2.95
C HIS A 76 -7.53 14.07 4.05
N LEU A 77 -6.55 14.96 3.80
CA LEU A 77 -6.16 16.00 4.75
C LEU A 77 -7.25 17.05 4.90
N ASN A 78 -7.86 17.49 3.78
CA ASN A 78 -8.94 18.46 3.78
C ASN A 78 -10.16 17.97 4.57
N ASN A 79 -10.41 16.68 4.56
CA ASN A 79 -11.53 16.02 5.23
C ASN A 79 -11.20 15.55 6.66
N GLY A 80 -10.08 16.01 7.21
CA GLY A 80 -9.80 15.92 8.64
C GLY A 80 -8.73 14.92 9.09
N ALA A 81 -8.15 14.14 8.18
CA ALA A 81 -6.99 13.32 8.52
C ALA A 81 -5.78 14.22 8.84
N LYS A 82 -5.00 13.86 9.85
CA LYS A 82 -3.77 14.59 10.19
C LYS A 82 -2.60 14.21 9.30
N LYS A 83 -2.49 12.93 8.94
CA LYS A 83 -1.45 12.39 8.05
C LYS A 83 -2.00 11.30 7.14
N VAL A 84 -1.38 11.14 5.97
CA VAL A 84 -1.65 10.06 5.04
C VAL A 84 -0.37 9.28 4.81
N ILE A 85 -0.43 7.96 4.99
CA ILE A 85 0.65 7.02 4.72
C ILE A 85 0.26 6.20 3.49
N VAL A 86 1.06 6.29 2.44
CA VAL A 86 0.80 5.61 1.16
C VAL A 86 1.61 4.32 1.10
N SER A 87 0.97 3.18 0.95
CA SER A 87 1.63 1.86 0.85
C SER A 87 2.24 1.59 -0.53
N ALA A 88 2.68 2.63 -1.23
CA ALA A 88 3.23 2.59 -2.59
C ALA A 88 4.11 3.82 -2.84
N PRO A 89 4.91 3.84 -3.93
CA PRO A 89 5.56 5.05 -4.39
C PRO A 89 4.54 6.18 -4.62
N CYS A 90 4.83 7.34 -4.10
CA CYS A 90 3.94 8.50 -4.18
C CYS A 90 4.68 9.71 -4.76
N LYS A 91 4.18 10.19 -5.92
CA LYS A 91 4.75 11.37 -6.57
C LYS A 91 4.55 12.62 -5.70
N ASN A 92 5.63 13.37 -5.50
CA ASN A 92 5.64 14.60 -4.69
C ASN A 92 5.17 14.41 -3.24
N ALA A 93 5.32 13.20 -2.65
CA ALA A 93 5.15 13.00 -1.22
C ALA A 93 6.09 13.94 -0.43
N ASP A 94 5.71 14.31 0.79
CA ASP A 94 6.58 15.12 1.65
C ASP A 94 7.85 14.37 2.00
N LYS A 95 7.73 13.04 2.24
CA LYS A 95 8.84 12.12 2.45
C LYS A 95 8.52 10.74 1.86
N THR A 96 9.58 10.05 1.44
CA THR A 96 9.56 8.62 1.16
C THR A 96 10.43 7.94 2.21
N ILE A 97 9.84 7.06 3.00
CA ILE A 97 10.49 6.41 4.15
C ILE A 97 10.58 4.90 3.91
N VAL A 98 11.76 4.37 4.16
CA VAL A 98 12.00 2.94 4.36
C VAL A 98 12.41 2.76 5.82
N PHE A 99 11.54 2.14 6.59
CA PHE A 99 11.78 1.92 8.02
C PHE A 99 13.05 1.08 8.24
N GLY A 100 13.91 1.50 9.18
CA GLY A 100 15.22 0.89 9.40
C GLY A 100 16.34 1.44 8.50
N VAL A 101 16.04 2.42 7.63
CA VAL A 101 17.03 3.08 6.77
C VAL A 101 17.02 4.58 6.96
N ASN A 102 15.86 5.22 6.85
CA ASN A 102 15.77 6.69 6.91
C ASN A 102 14.55 7.23 7.67
N GLU A 103 13.96 6.47 8.58
CA GLU A 103 12.82 6.93 9.39
C GLU A 103 13.16 8.16 10.26
N SER A 104 14.42 8.35 10.61
CA SER A 104 14.91 9.53 11.35
C SER A 104 14.73 10.84 10.58
N GLU A 105 14.59 10.78 9.26
CA GLU A 105 14.31 11.95 8.42
C GLU A 105 12.86 12.45 8.52
N LEU A 106 11.94 11.64 9.09
CA LEU A 106 10.53 12.00 9.17
C LEU A 106 10.31 13.14 10.15
N LYS A 107 9.65 14.19 9.69
CA LYS A 107 9.36 15.37 10.46
C LYS A 107 7.88 15.47 10.83
N LYS A 108 7.57 16.27 11.85
CA LYS A 108 6.20 16.48 12.32
C LYS A 108 5.31 17.14 11.25
N GLU A 109 5.89 18.00 10.46
CA GLU A 109 5.24 18.74 9.36
C GLU A 109 4.94 17.87 8.14
N ASP A 110 5.61 16.73 7.95
CA ASP A 110 5.34 15.82 6.84
C ASP A 110 3.94 15.23 6.97
N LYS A 111 3.06 15.53 6.03
CA LYS A 111 1.64 15.16 6.05
C LYS A 111 1.33 13.96 5.18
N ILE A 112 2.00 13.85 4.02
CA ILE A 112 1.82 12.76 3.07
C ILE A 112 3.16 12.03 2.92
N VAL A 113 3.20 10.81 3.45
CA VAL A 113 4.41 9.99 3.54
C VAL A 113 4.24 8.74 2.68
N SER A 114 5.19 8.49 1.78
CA SER A 114 5.26 7.26 1.01
C SER A 114 6.07 6.21 1.77
N ALA A 115 5.56 4.98 1.83
CA ALA A 115 6.29 3.81 2.32
C ALA A 115 7.17 3.16 1.23
N ALA A 116 7.47 3.88 0.14
CA ALA A 116 8.25 3.41 -1.00
C ALA A 116 7.62 2.22 -1.75
N SER A 117 8.41 1.54 -2.59
CA SER A 117 7.99 0.32 -3.29
C SER A 117 8.44 -0.93 -2.54
N CYS A 118 7.84 -2.07 -2.87
CA CYS A 118 8.28 -3.38 -2.37
C CYS A 118 9.76 -3.65 -2.70
N THR A 119 10.19 -3.36 -3.92
CA THR A 119 11.59 -3.50 -4.36
C THR A 119 12.51 -2.54 -3.59
N THR A 120 12.10 -1.29 -3.37
CA THR A 120 12.88 -0.32 -2.59
C THR A 120 13.03 -0.77 -1.13
N ASN A 121 11.96 -1.29 -0.52
CA ASN A 121 12.02 -1.81 0.85
C ASN A 121 12.97 -3.02 0.99
N CYS A 122 13.14 -3.81 -0.06
CA CYS A 122 14.13 -4.88 -0.09
C CYS A 122 15.56 -4.32 -0.29
N LEU A 123 15.76 -3.54 -1.35
CA LEU A 123 17.09 -3.10 -1.78
C LEU A 123 17.73 -2.09 -0.83
N ALA A 124 16.96 -1.17 -0.27
CA ALA A 124 17.49 -0.07 0.53
C ALA A 124 18.25 -0.55 1.76
N HIS A 125 17.78 -1.59 2.44
CA HIS A 125 18.48 -2.17 3.59
C HIS A 125 19.83 -2.78 3.19
N VAL A 126 19.84 -3.54 2.09
CA VAL A 126 21.07 -4.17 1.58
C VAL A 126 22.06 -3.10 1.13
N ALA A 127 21.60 -2.11 0.35
CA ALA A 127 22.42 -1.02 -0.13
C ALA A 127 22.97 -0.16 1.02
N HIS A 128 22.15 0.11 2.03
CA HIS A 128 22.55 0.87 3.22
C HIS A 128 23.70 0.17 3.96
N ILE A 129 23.53 -1.11 4.29
CA ILE A 129 24.56 -1.90 4.99
C ILE A 129 25.85 -2.00 4.17
N LEU A 130 25.75 -2.26 2.87
CA LEU A 130 26.92 -2.34 1.99
C LEU A 130 27.64 -1.00 1.88
N ASN A 131 26.88 0.08 1.75
CA ASN A 131 27.45 1.42 1.63
C ASN A 131 28.17 1.84 2.92
N GLU A 132 27.61 1.57 4.08
CA GLU A 132 28.24 1.92 5.36
C GLU A 132 29.53 1.14 5.65
N ASN A 133 29.64 -0.08 5.13
CA ASN A 133 30.81 -0.92 5.42
C ASN A 133 31.85 -0.93 4.30
N PHE A 134 31.49 -0.64 3.05
CA PHE A 134 32.35 -0.82 1.89
C PHE A 134 32.37 0.35 0.91
N GLU A 135 31.54 1.38 1.12
CA GLU A 135 31.42 2.56 0.24
C GLU A 135 31.13 2.19 -1.23
N ILE A 136 29.84 2.13 -1.59
CA ILE A 136 29.41 1.76 -2.94
C ILE A 136 29.72 2.88 -3.93
N GLU A 137 30.61 2.63 -4.89
CA GLU A 137 30.85 3.56 -6.00
C GLU A 137 29.83 3.43 -7.13
N LYS A 138 29.52 2.20 -7.52
CA LYS A 138 28.59 1.86 -8.62
C LYS A 138 27.90 0.53 -8.36
N GLY A 139 26.71 0.35 -8.94
CA GLY A 139 25.99 -0.91 -8.81
C GLY A 139 24.94 -1.09 -9.91
N PHE A 140 24.58 -2.34 -10.16
CA PHE A 140 23.43 -2.74 -10.97
C PHE A 140 22.54 -3.60 -10.13
N MET A 141 21.23 -3.44 -10.27
CA MET A 141 20.25 -4.25 -9.60
C MET A 141 19.41 -5.02 -10.60
N THR A 142 19.30 -6.33 -10.40
CA THR A 142 18.31 -7.17 -11.06
C THR A 142 17.44 -7.80 -9.99
N THR A 143 16.13 -7.69 -10.13
CA THR A 143 15.20 -8.31 -9.21
C THR A 143 14.44 -9.44 -9.88
N ILE A 144 14.28 -10.57 -9.18
CA ILE A 144 13.36 -11.65 -9.52
C ILE A 144 12.22 -11.54 -8.53
N HIS A 145 11.09 -11.01 -8.99
CA HIS A 145 10.00 -10.57 -8.13
C HIS A 145 8.75 -11.42 -8.35
N ALA A 146 8.05 -11.78 -7.29
CA ALA A 146 6.73 -12.35 -7.41
C ALA A 146 5.80 -11.41 -8.19
N PHE A 147 4.93 -11.94 -9.03
CA PHE A 147 3.99 -11.10 -9.78
C PHE A 147 2.99 -10.40 -8.84
N THR A 148 2.51 -9.26 -9.26
CA THR A 148 1.57 -8.42 -8.52
C THR A 148 0.29 -8.21 -9.31
N SER A 149 -0.71 -7.57 -8.70
CA SER A 149 -1.99 -7.24 -9.35
C SER A 149 -1.85 -6.34 -10.58
N ASP A 150 -0.70 -5.69 -10.78
CA ASP A 150 -0.41 -4.90 -11.98
C ASP A 150 -0.11 -5.79 -13.20
N GLN A 151 0.34 -7.02 -12.99
CA GLN A 151 0.58 -8.00 -14.05
C GLN A 151 -0.69 -8.82 -14.31
N ARG A 152 -0.90 -9.24 -15.55
CA ARG A 152 -2.09 -10.00 -15.92
C ARG A 152 -1.93 -11.49 -15.59
N ILE A 153 -2.94 -12.09 -14.98
CA ILE A 153 -3.00 -13.55 -14.76
C ILE A 153 -3.23 -14.27 -16.09
N LEU A 154 -4.17 -13.76 -16.91
CA LEU A 154 -4.41 -14.15 -18.28
C LEU A 154 -4.04 -12.99 -19.21
N ASP A 155 -3.72 -13.30 -20.47
CA ASP A 155 -3.45 -12.29 -21.49
C ASP A 155 -4.57 -11.26 -21.55
N ASN A 156 -4.25 -9.98 -21.33
CA ASN A 156 -5.23 -8.90 -21.36
C ASN A 156 -4.51 -7.55 -21.56
N SER A 157 -5.26 -6.54 -21.98
CA SER A 157 -4.73 -5.21 -22.25
C SER A 157 -3.99 -4.61 -21.04
N HIS A 158 -2.84 -4.03 -21.29
CA HIS A 158 -2.03 -3.30 -20.33
C HIS A 158 -1.24 -2.20 -21.05
N LYS A 159 -0.96 -1.08 -20.39
CA LYS A 159 -0.16 0.02 -20.96
C LYS A 159 1.28 -0.39 -21.31
N ASP A 160 1.86 -1.32 -20.57
CA ASP A 160 3.12 -1.98 -20.88
C ASP A 160 2.80 -3.34 -21.52
N PRO A 161 3.13 -3.57 -22.82
CA PRO A 161 2.83 -4.83 -23.52
C PRO A 161 3.43 -6.06 -22.86
N ARG A 162 4.58 -5.92 -22.18
CA ARG A 162 5.23 -7.03 -21.46
C ARG A 162 4.33 -7.53 -20.33
N ARG A 163 3.64 -6.61 -19.62
CA ARG A 163 2.71 -6.91 -18.53
C ARG A 163 1.33 -7.34 -18.99
N ALA A 164 1.07 -7.29 -20.31
CA ALA A 164 -0.16 -7.77 -20.92
C ALA A 164 -0.23 -9.31 -21.07
N ARG A 165 0.91 -9.97 -20.89
CA ARG A 165 1.04 -11.44 -20.97
C ARG A 165 0.82 -12.10 -19.62
N SER A 166 0.38 -13.36 -19.67
CA SER A 166 0.08 -14.17 -18.48
C SER A 166 1.31 -14.37 -17.58
N ALA A 167 1.31 -13.72 -16.42
CA ALA A 167 2.36 -13.85 -15.42
C ALA A 167 2.30 -15.19 -14.66
N SER A 168 1.23 -15.96 -14.81
CA SER A 168 1.08 -17.29 -14.22
C SER A 168 1.76 -18.40 -15.03
N GLN A 169 2.11 -18.14 -16.29
CA GLN A 169 2.70 -19.13 -17.19
C GLN A 169 4.23 -18.98 -17.30
N SER A 170 4.73 -17.76 -17.24
CA SER A 170 6.15 -17.49 -17.47
C SER A 170 6.58 -16.20 -16.78
N ILE A 171 7.90 -16.06 -16.57
CA ILE A 171 8.48 -14.81 -16.07
C ILE A 171 8.25 -13.71 -17.10
N VAL A 172 7.68 -12.61 -16.64
CA VAL A 172 7.45 -11.41 -17.46
C VAL A 172 8.64 -10.46 -17.29
N PRO A 173 9.47 -10.26 -18.34
CA PRO A 173 10.55 -9.28 -18.29
C PRO A 173 9.97 -7.86 -18.30
N THR A 174 10.19 -7.12 -17.23
CA THR A 174 9.66 -5.75 -17.09
C THR A 174 10.59 -4.91 -16.20
N SER A 175 10.33 -3.63 -16.11
CA SER A 175 11.09 -2.68 -15.28
C SER A 175 10.16 -1.89 -14.39
#